data_1ab2c46e11b7f86a23a79f6e5e178842
#
_entry.id   1ab2c46e11b7f86a23a79f6e5e178842
#
_cell.length_a   1.000
_cell.length_b   1.000
_cell.length_c   1.000
_cell.angle_alpha   90.00
_cell.angle_beta   90.00
_cell.angle_gamma   90.00
#
_symmetry.space_group_name_H-M   'P 1'
#
loop_
_entity.id
_entity.type
_entity.pdbx_description
1 polymer ?
#
loop_
_entity_poly.entity_id
_entity_poly.type
_entity_poly.pdbx_seq_one_letter_code
_entity_poly.pdbx_strand_id
1 'polypeptide(L)'
;MSTLRAKVSDLLGGARLISVTRLEYSWAFEFDCVGLTTGTSWRIVKDGRLFLTSNDDGQKFGLPHPVDAETRFQAVLAGHQVTLCKVDAATADLTLNFDEGSRFEILSTSIGYEAWQLNSAGSCIVAGNEGRLSEATYAAPQVMIGGPWE
;
A
#
# COMPACT_ATOMS: atom_id res chain seq x y z
N MET A 1 -24.07 -7.63 -3.22
CA MET A 1 -22.89 -8.51 -3.25
C MET A 1 -21.64 -7.64 -3.17
N SER A 2 -20.75 -7.97 -2.24
CA SER A 2 -19.48 -7.26 -2.12
C SER A 2 -18.53 -7.63 -3.25
N THR A 3 -17.87 -6.61 -3.80
CA THR A 3 -16.76 -6.83 -4.71
C THR A 3 -15.47 -6.87 -3.90
N LEU A 4 -14.37 -7.33 -4.54
CA LEU A 4 -13.07 -7.28 -3.88
C LEU A 4 -12.64 -5.82 -3.66
N ARG A 5 -12.99 -4.91 -4.57
CA ARG A 5 -12.70 -3.49 -4.37
C ARG A 5 -13.40 -2.96 -3.12
N ALA A 6 -14.65 -3.33 -2.93
CA ALA A 6 -15.38 -2.92 -1.71
C ALA A 6 -14.74 -3.52 -0.47
N LYS A 7 -14.28 -4.76 -0.55
CA LYS A 7 -13.60 -5.40 0.58
C LYS A 7 -12.31 -4.68 0.94
N VAL A 8 -11.52 -4.28 -0.04
CA VAL A 8 -10.30 -3.49 0.20
C VAL A 8 -10.64 -2.18 0.88
N SER A 9 -11.67 -1.49 0.38
CA SER A 9 -12.11 -0.23 0.96
C SER A 9 -12.57 -0.40 2.41
N ASP A 10 -13.25 -1.50 2.71
CA ASP A 10 -13.71 -1.78 4.06
C ASP A 10 -12.53 -2.11 5.00
N LEU A 11 -11.53 -2.84 4.50
CA LEU A 11 -10.38 -3.21 5.31
C LEU A 11 -9.46 -2.02 5.61
N LEU A 12 -9.27 -1.14 4.64
CA LEU A 12 -8.36 0.00 4.78
C LEU A 12 -9.06 1.25 5.29
N GLY A 13 -10.35 1.41 5.04
CA GLY A 13 -11.08 2.56 5.53
C GLY A 13 -11.12 2.53 7.05
N GLY A 14 -10.66 3.61 7.68
CA GLY A 14 -10.56 3.69 9.13
C GLY A 14 -9.28 3.11 9.71
N ALA A 15 -8.45 2.45 8.91
CA ALA A 15 -7.20 1.87 9.40
C ALA A 15 -6.19 2.96 9.74
N ARG A 16 -5.36 2.70 10.74
CA ARG A 16 -4.33 3.63 11.18
C ARG A 16 -2.97 3.12 10.74
N LEU A 17 -2.18 3.97 10.11
CA LEU A 17 -0.84 3.61 9.69
C LEU A 17 0.08 3.54 10.90
N ILE A 18 0.79 2.42 11.04
CA ILE A 18 1.74 2.22 12.12
C ILE A 18 3.16 2.53 11.64
N SER A 19 3.57 1.92 10.53
CA SER A 19 4.94 2.05 10.06
C SER A 19 5.05 1.78 8.56
N VAL A 20 6.15 2.25 7.98
CA VAL A 20 6.53 1.94 6.62
C VAL A 20 7.96 1.40 6.63
N THR A 21 8.21 0.41 5.77
CA THR A 21 9.54 -0.21 5.65
C THR A 21 9.90 -0.33 4.18
N ARG A 22 11.07 0.20 3.80
CA ARG A 22 11.62 -0.05 2.47
C ARG A 22 12.30 -1.42 2.48
N LEU A 23 11.89 -2.27 1.55
CA LEU A 23 12.52 -3.57 1.32
C LEU A 23 13.41 -3.46 0.08
N GLU A 24 14.08 -4.55 -0.32
CA GLU A 24 15.02 -4.49 -1.43
C GLU A 24 14.33 -4.09 -2.74
N TYR A 25 13.16 -4.67 -3.01
CA TYR A 25 12.44 -4.43 -4.27
C TYR A 25 11.01 -3.99 -4.05
N SER A 26 10.64 -3.63 -2.83
CA SER A 26 9.26 -3.30 -2.51
C SER A 26 9.18 -2.45 -1.27
N TRP A 27 7.96 -2.05 -0.92
CA TRP A 27 7.65 -1.26 0.25
C TRP A 27 6.54 -1.96 1.03
N ALA A 28 6.67 -1.98 2.34
CA ALA A 28 5.67 -2.54 3.24
C ALA A 28 5.08 -1.43 4.11
N PHE A 29 3.76 -1.33 4.12
CA PHE A 29 3.02 -0.36 4.93
C PHE A 29 2.18 -1.14 5.91
N GLU A 30 2.48 -0.97 7.20
CA GLU A 30 1.78 -1.68 8.25
C GLU A 30 0.71 -0.80 8.87
N PHE A 31 -0.53 -1.28 8.81
CA PHE A 31 -1.67 -0.65 9.47
C PHE A 31 -2.05 -1.48 10.70
N ASP A 32 -2.90 -0.92 11.55
CA ASP A 32 -3.26 -1.57 12.81
C ASP A 32 -3.97 -2.91 12.62
N CYS A 33 -4.60 -3.15 11.47
CA CYS A 33 -5.35 -4.39 11.24
C CYS A 33 -4.96 -5.12 9.95
N VAL A 34 -4.18 -4.51 9.06
CA VAL A 34 -3.80 -5.10 7.77
C VAL A 34 -2.40 -4.67 7.39
N GLY A 35 -1.77 -5.43 6.50
CA GLY A 35 -0.49 -5.08 5.89
C GLY A 35 -0.67 -4.86 4.40
N LEU A 36 -0.02 -3.83 3.88
CA LEU A 36 -0.06 -3.48 2.47
C LEU A 36 1.36 -3.46 1.93
N THR A 37 1.60 -4.16 0.82
CA THR A 37 2.91 -4.15 0.16
C THR A 37 2.77 -3.75 -1.29
N THR A 38 3.80 -3.09 -1.82
CA THR A 38 3.84 -2.73 -3.24
C THR A 38 5.25 -2.83 -3.78
N GLY A 39 5.37 -3.30 -5.01
CA GLY A 39 6.62 -3.26 -5.77
C GLY A 39 6.60 -2.23 -6.87
N THR A 40 5.58 -1.39 -6.94
CA THR A 40 5.45 -0.36 -7.96
C THR A 40 5.57 1.03 -7.35
N SER A 41 5.34 2.05 -8.16
CA SER A 41 5.49 3.45 -7.73
C SER A 41 4.35 3.89 -6.86
N TRP A 42 4.67 4.67 -5.85
CA TRP A 42 3.69 5.32 -4.99
C TRP A 42 4.05 6.79 -4.81
N ARG A 43 3.06 7.58 -4.40
CA ARG A 43 3.28 9.00 -4.15
C ARG A 43 2.35 9.52 -3.06
N ILE A 44 2.79 10.60 -2.41
CA ILE A 44 1.98 11.36 -1.46
C ILE A 44 1.73 12.73 -2.06
N VAL A 45 0.47 13.14 -2.05
CA VAL A 45 0.04 14.50 -2.36
C VAL A 45 -0.38 15.15 -1.07
N LYS A 46 0.22 16.29 -0.74
CA LYS A 46 -0.04 17.01 0.50
C LYS A 46 -0.22 18.48 0.19
N ASP A 47 -1.27 19.07 0.76
CA ASP A 47 -1.61 20.48 0.53
C ASP A 47 -1.76 20.80 -0.96
N GLY A 48 -2.34 19.86 -1.71
CA GLY A 48 -2.59 20.03 -3.14
C GLY A 48 -1.37 19.92 -4.02
N ARG A 49 -0.23 19.47 -3.49
CA ARG A 49 1.01 19.37 -4.26
C ARG A 49 1.66 18.01 -4.06
N LEU A 50 2.40 17.59 -5.08
CA LEU A 50 3.22 16.38 -4.96
C LEU A 50 4.26 16.61 -3.87
N PHE A 51 4.24 15.74 -2.85
CA PHE A 51 5.09 15.89 -1.68
C PHE A 51 6.26 14.91 -1.67
N LEU A 52 6.00 13.65 -2.03
CA LEU A 52 6.99 12.59 -1.94
C LEU A 52 6.59 11.46 -2.87
N THR A 53 7.58 10.84 -3.53
CA THR A 53 7.33 9.64 -4.33
C THR A 53 8.36 8.57 -4.00
N SER A 54 8.02 7.31 -4.33
CA SER A 54 8.98 6.21 -4.18
C SER A 54 10.22 6.40 -5.06
N ASN A 55 10.09 7.11 -6.17
CA ASN A 55 11.19 7.35 -7.08
C ASN A 55 12.20 8.38 -6.55
N ASP A 56 11.82 9.15 -5.54
CA ASP A 56 12.68 10.15 -4.93
C ASP A 56 13.68 9.55 -3.94
N ASP A 57 13.43 8.33 -3.50
CA ASP A 57 14.27 7.69 -2.50
C ASP A 57 15.70 7.57 -2.99
N GLY A 58 16.65 8.07 -2.20
CA GLY A 58 18.06 8.04 -2.54
C GLY A 58 18.51 9.15 -3.47
N GLN A 59 17.62 10.02 -3.95
CA GLN A 59 17.98 11.12 -4.86
C GLN A 59 18.40 12.34 -4.06
N LYS A 60 19.41 13.05 -4.54
CA LYS A 60 19.91 14.24 -3.83
C LYS A 60 19.27 15.53 -4.26
N PHE A 61 18.97 15.70 -5.53
CA PHE A 61 18.35 16.93 -6.06
C PHE A 61 19.09 18.21 -5.63
N GLY A 62 20.44 18.15 -5.53
CA GLY A 62 21.21 19.27 -5.05
C GLY A 62 21.20 19.48 -3.53
N LEU A 63 20.56 18.64 -2.78
CA LEU A 63 20.50 18.70 -1.32
C LEU A 63 21.77 18.08 -0.73
N PRO A 64 22.11 18.42 0.53
CA PRO A 64 23.31 17.86 1.19
C PRO A 64 23.23 16.35 1.38
N HIS A 65 22.03 15.80 1.57
CA HIS A 65 21.82 14.37 1.81
C HIS A 65 20.77 13.83 0.87
N PRO A 66 20.84 12.53 0.53
CA PRO A 66 19.79 11.91 -0.26
C PRO A 66 18.44 11.95 0.44
N VAL A 67 17.38 11.97 -0.34
CA VAL A 67 16.02 11.84 0.19
C VAL A 67 15.89 10.45 0.82
N ASP A 68 15.43 10.40 2.05
CA ASP A 68 15.07 9.17 2.74
C ASP A 68 13.53 9.10 2.74
N ALA A 69 12.99 8.39 1.76
CA ALA A 69 11.54 8.36 1.59
C ALA A 69 10.84 7.61 2.72
N GLU A 70 11.50 6.61 3.30
CA GLU A 70 10.96 5.88 4.44
C GLU A 70 10.75 6.83 5.62
N THR A 71 11.78 7.60 5.97
CA THR A 71 11.71 8.54 7.08
C THR A 71 10.68 9.63 6.83
N ARG A 72 10.65 10.17 5.61
CA ARG A 72 9.68 11.23 5.27
C ARG A 72 8.25 10.74 5.30
N PHE A 73 8.01 9.55 4.77
CA PHE A 73 6.69 8.94 4.78
C PHE A 73 6.21 8.74 6.23
N GLN A 74 7.10 8.17 7.04
CA GLN A 74 6.82 7.90 8.44
C GLN A 74 6.47 9.19 9.18
N ALA A 75 7.23 10.24 8.94
CA ALA A 75 7.03 11.51 9.62
C ALA A 75 5.68 12.15 9.30
N VAL A 76 5.19 11.96 8.08
CA VAL A 76 3.94 12.59 7.64
C VAL A 76 2.72 11.76 8.02
N LEU A 77 2.77 10.45 7.83
CA LEU A 77 1.56 9.62 7.87
C LEU A 77 1.48 8.64 9.04
N ALA A 78 2.57 8.35 9.73
CA ALA A 78 2.51 7.41 10.85
C ALA A 78 1.58 7.95 11.94
N GLY A 79 0.71 7.07 12.45
CA GLY A 79 -0.28 7.43 13.46
C GLY A 79 -1.55 8.03 12.89
N HIS A 80 -1.57 8.36 11.61
CA HIS A 80 -2.77 8.93 10.99
C HIS A 80 -3.68 7.84 10.44
N GLN A 81 -4.95 8.19 10.32
CA GLN A 81 -6.02 7.27 9.99
C GLN A 81 -6.52 7.50 8.57
N VAL A 82 -6.77 6.40 7.86
CA VAL A 82 -7.38 6.46 6.53
C VAL A 82 -8.84 6.85 6.68
N THR A 83 -9.24 7.92 6.01
CA THR A 83 -10.64 8.37 6.03
C THR A 83 -11.40 7.89 4.81
N LEU A 84 -10.70 7.63 3.70
CA LEU A 84 -11.33 7.14 2.48
C LEU A 84 -10.33 6.29 1.72
N CYS A 85 -10.78 5.13 1.26
CA CYS A 85 -10.01 4.23 0.41
C CYS A 85 -10.76 4.03 -0.89
N LYS A 86 -10.06 4.16 -2.00
CA LYS A 86 -10.63 3.94 -3.32
C LYS A 86 -9.71 3.07 -4.15
N VAL A 87 -10.28 2.08 -4.82
CA VAL A 87 -9.58 1.25 -5.80
C VAL A 87 -10.19 1.56 -7.16
N ASP A 88 -9.35 2.01 -8.10
CA ASP A 88 -9.82 2.34 -9.44
C ASP A 88 -10.30 1.08 -10.15
N ALA A 89 -11.49 1.15 -10.74
CA ALA A 89 -12.14 -0.01 -11.35
C ALA A 89 -11.42 -0.49 -12.61
N ALA A 90 -10.68 0.39 -13.28
CA ALA A 90 -10.01 0.05 -14.53
C ALA A 90 -8.56 -0.35 -14.33
N THR A 91 -7.86 0.30 -13.40
CA THR A 91 -6.41 0.17 -13.26
C THR A 91 -5.98 -0.50 -11.98
N ALA A 92 -6.87 -0.57 -10.98
CA ALA A 92 -6.57 -0.97 -9.61
C ALA A 92 -5.60 -0.02 -8.89
N ASP A 93 -5.44 1.21 -9.38
CA ASP A 93 -4.73 2.22 -8.60
C ASP A 93 -5.42 2.35 -7.24
N LEU A 94 -4.60 2.42 -6.20
CA LEU A 94 -5.10 2.49 -4.83
C LEU A 94 -4.90 3.90 -4.30
N THR A 95 -5.97 4.50 -3.78
CA THR A 95 -5.90 5.84 -3.21
C THR A 95 -6.38 5.78 -1.77
N LEU A 96 -5.55 6.29 -0.86
CA LEU A 96 -5.89 6.41 0.56
C LEU A 96 -5.82 7.88 0.95
N ASN A 97 -6.96 8.44 1.37
CA ASN A 97 -6.97 9.77 1.96
C ASN A 97 -6.82 9.63 3.47
N PHE A 98 -5.96 10.47 4.05
CA PHE A 98 -5.69 10.43 5.48
C PHE A 98 -6.35 11.61 6.20
N ASP A 99 -6.54 11.47 7.50
CA ASP A 99 -7.24 12.45 8.32
C ASP A 99 -6.53 13.79 8.41
N GLU A 100 -5.21 13.82 8.17
CA GLU A 100 -4.45 15.08 8.18
C GLU A 100 -4.50 15.79 6.82
N GLY A 101 -5.19 15.22 5.82
CA GLY A 101 -5.42 15.84 4.52
C GLY A 101 -4.55 15.34 3.37
N SER A 102 -3.56 14.50 3.65
CA SER A 102 -2.73 13.93 2.58
C SER A 102 -3.43 12.80 1.86
N ARG A 103 -3.02 12.58 0.61
CA ARG A 103 -3.46 11.47 -0.22
C ARG A 103 -2.26 10.62 -0.59
N PHE A 104 -2.35 9.33 -0.29
CA PHE A 104 -1.34 8.36 -0.66
C PHE A 104 -1.88 7.50 -1.80
N GLU A 105 -1.10 7.37 -2.87
CA GLU A 105 -1.53 6.65 -4.07
C GLU A 105 -0.50 5.61 -4.46
N ILE A 106 -0.96 4.40 -4.76
CA ILE A 106 -0.15 3.36 -5.38
C ILE A 106 -0.63 3.20 -6.81
N LEU A 107 0.29 3.31 -7.76
CA LEU A 107 -0.04 3.35 -9.19
C LEU A 107 0.28 1.99 -9.81
N SER A 108 -0.68 1.45 -10.56
CA SER A 108 -0.46 0.24 -11.34
C SER A 108 0.31 0.62 -12.60
N THR A 109 1.48 0.03 -12.80
CA THR A 109 2.39 0.40 -13.88
C THR A 109 2.77 -0.75 -14.79
N SER A 110 2.10 -1.90 -14.66
CA SER A 110 2.35 -3.06 -15.51
C SER A 110 1.05 -3.84 -15.72
N ILE A 111 0.88 -4.37 -16.91
CA ILE A 111 -0.27 -5.24 -17.19
C ILE A 111 -0.04 -6.67 -16.68
N GLY A 112 1.18 -7.02 -16.33
CA GLY A 112 1.51 -8.38 -15.93
C GLY A 112 2.00 -8.53 -14.50
N TYR A 113 2.63 -7.51 -13.94
CA TYR A 113 3.15 -7.58 -12.59
C TYR A 113 2.16 -7.05 -11.59
N GLU A 114 2.24 -7.58 -10.37
CA GLU A 114 1.37 -7.14 -9.27
C GLU A 114 1.69 -5.70 -8.89
N ALA A 115 0.63 -4.93 -8.66
CA ALA A 115 0.79 -3.56 -8.18
C ALA A 115 0.89 -3.52 -6.67
N TRP A 116 0.00 -4.24 -5.97
CA TRP A 116 0.02 -4.26 -4.50
C TRP A 116 -0.67 -5.52 -3.98
N GLN A 117 -0.39 -5.82 -2.72
CA GLN A 117 -1.04 -6.89 -1.98
C GLN A 117 -1.53 -6.35 -0.64
N LEU A 118 -2.74 -6.75 -0.27
CA LEU A 118 -3.32 -6.42 1.03
C LEU A 118 -3.51 -7.71 1.81
N ASN A 119 -2.83 -7.80 2.95
CA ASN A 119 -2.87 -8.99 3.79
C ASN A 119 -3.67 -8.70 5.05
N SER A 120 -4.67 -9.51 5.30
CA SER A 120 -5.45 -9.48 6.52
C SER A 120 -5.49 -10.89 7.11
N ALA A 121 -6.13 -11.05 8.27
CA ALA A 121 -6.19 -12.36 8.89
C ALA A 121 -6.85 -13.37 7.95
N GLY A 122 -6.08 -14.37 7.51
CA GLY A 122 -6.57 -15.44 6.68
C GLY A 122 -6.84 -15.10 5.23
N SER A 123 -6.45 -13.91 4.76
CA SER A 123 -6.77 -13.47 3.40
C SER A 123 -5.68 -12.60 2.83
N CYS A 124 -5.47 -12.74 1.51
CA CYS A 124 -4.57 -11.88 0.75
C CYS A 124 -5.28 -11.44 -0.52
N ILE A 125 -5.44 -10.14 -0.71
CA ILE A 125 -6.02 -9.56 -1.91
C ILE A 125 -4.88 -8.96 -2.73
N VAL A 126 -4.82 -9.33 -4.01
CA VAL A 126 -3.74 -8.93 -4.90
C VAL A 126 -4.31 -8.14 -6.06
N ALA A 127 -3.71 -6.97 -6.33
CA ALA A 127 -3.97 -6.21 -7.55
C ALA A 127 -2.91 -6.63 -8.56
N GLY A 128 -3.33 -7.37 -9.57
CA GLY A 128 -2.40 -7.99 -10.49
C GLY A 128 -2.75 -7.75 -11.93
N ASN A 129 -2.79 -8.82 -12.68
CA ASN A 129 -2.90 -8.84 -14.12
C ASN A 129 -4.02 -7.93 -14.64
N GLU A 130 -3.64 -6.95 -15.49
CA GLU A 130 -4.56 -6.03 -16.16
C GLU A 130 -5.47 -5.24 -15.20
N GLY A 131 -4.97 -4.93 -14.01
CA GLY A 131 -5.74 -4.19 -13.02
C GLY A 131 -6.83 -5.00 -12.35
N ARG A 132 -6.77 -6.32 -12.42
CA ARG A 132 -7.76 -7.20 -11.80
C ARG A 132 -7.35 -7.53 -10.37
N LEU A 133 -8.36 -7.67 -9.51
CA LEU A 133 -8.14 -8.11 -8.15
C LEU A 133 -8.41 -9.59 -8.02
N SER A 134 -7.61 -10.27 -7.22
CA SER A 134 -7.86 -11.66 -6.87
C SER A 134 -7.65 -11.82 -5.37
N GLU A 135 -8.24 -12.87 -4.82
CA GLU A 135 -8.15 -13.14 -3.39
C GLU A 135 -7.75 -14.58 -3.17
N ALA A 136 -6.78 -14.79 -2.27
CA ALA A 136 -6.43 -16.10 -1.77
C ALA A 136 -6.75 -16.11 -0.27
N THR A 137 -7.43 -17.16 0.18
CA THR A 137 -7.70 -17.34 1.59
C THR A 137 -6.90 -18.54 2.07
N TYR A 138 -6.45 -18.49 3.30
CA TYR A 138 -5.73 -19.61 3.88
C TYR A 138 -6.32 -19.98 5.23
N ALA A 139 -6.03 -21.21 5.59
CA ALA A 139 -6.41 -21.71 6.89
C ALA A 139 -5.68 -20.95 7.99
N ALA A 140 -6.06 -21.21 9.21
CA ALA A 140 -5.47 -20.56 10.37
C ALA A 140 -3.95 -20.71 10.39
N PRO A 141 -3.25 -19.80 11.08
CA PRO A 141 -1.78 -19.73 11.01
C PRO A 141 -1.05 -21.04 11.36
N GLN A 142 -1.66 -21.91 12.12
CA GLN A 142 -0.99 -23.16 12.47
C GLN A 142 -0.61 -23.99 11.26
N VAL A 143 -1.30 -23.85 10.13
CA VAL A 143 -0.90 -24.59 8.93
C VAL A 143 0.40 -24.07 8.35
N MET A 144 0.89 -22.97 8.85
CA MET A 144 2.18 -22.45 8.43
C MET A 144 3.32 -23.35 8.89
N ILE A 145 3.06 -24.22 9.84
CA ILE A 145 4.08 -25.14 10.36
C ILE A 145 4.23 -26.29 9.36
N GLY A 146 5.36 -26.35 8.69
CA GLY A 146 5.54 -27.35 7.66
C GLY A 146 4.53 -27.20 6.55
N GLY A 147 4.21 -25.98 6.22
CA GLY A 147 3.12 -25.67 5.36
C GLY A 147 3.27 -26.16 3.93
N PRO A 148 2.18 -26.30 3.22
CA PRO A 148 2.18 -26.86 1.88
C PRO A 148 2.84 -26.00 0.82
N TRP A 149 3.13 -24.77 1.13
CA TRP A 149 3.81 -23.91 0.16
C TRP A 149 5.32 -24.02 0.24
N GLU A 150 5.80 -24.80 1.12
CA GLU A 150 7.23 -25.07 1.17
C GLU A 150 7.67 -25.86 -0.01
#